data_08b64ff505d3c4f4e4c804eacc6b24f8
#
_entry.id   08b64ff505d3c4f4e4c804eacc6b24f8
#
_cell.length_a   1.000
_cell.length_b   1.000
_cell.length_c   1.000
_cell.angle_alpha   90.00
_cell.angle_beta   90.00
_cell.angle_gamma   90.00
#
_symmetry.space_group_name_H-M   'P 1'
#
loop_
_entity.id
_entity.type
_entity.pdbx_description
1 polymer ?
#
loop_
_entity_poly.entity_id
_entity_poly.type
_entity_poly.pdbx_seq_one_letter_code
_entity_poly.pdbx_strand_id
1 'polypeptide(L)'
;LSSWVGTCPGDEESAGVNYSHRSPNGNRQMRRLLSGAANAAVKAKGSIFELVYRRLVPRLGHFQAIGAIAHRLCRLIWKILRQGVVYEERGPAVTKERLRARTAKMIRELRALGYRVEPA
;
A
#
# COMPACT_ATOMS: atom_id res chain seq x y z
N LEU A 1 -16.03 -3.31 8.24
CA LEU A 1 -15.16 -4.49 8.43
C LEU A 1 -13.78 -4.09 8.97
N SER A 2 -13.08 -3.15 8.34
CA SER A 2 -11.73 -2.73 8.75
C SER A 2 -11.68 -2.20 10.19
N SER A 3 -12.68 -1.46 10.62
CA SER A 3 -12.81 -0.97 12.00
C SER A 3 -13.00 -2.12 12.99
N TRP A 4 -13.86 -3.08 12.65
CA TRP A 4 -14.10 -4.27 13.49
C TRP A 4 -12.84 -5.14 13.63
N VAL A 5 -12.05 -5.25 12.58
CA VAL A 5 -10.76 -5.97 12.61
C VAL A 5 -9.67 -5.19 13.35
N GLY A 6 -9.81 -3.87 13.49
CA GLY A 6 -8.81 -3.00 14.09
C GLY A 6 -7.63 -2.69 13.18
N THR A 7 -7.86 -2.66 11.87
CA THR A 7 -6.85 -2.29 10.86
C THR A 7 -7.02 -0.85 10.35
N CYS A 8 -8.04 -0.13 10.81
CA CYS A 8 -8.17 1.30 10.53
C CYS A 8 -7.08 2.08 11.28
N PRO A 9 -6.50 3.12 10.66
CA PRO A 9 -5.69 4.07 11.40
C PRO A 9 -6.53 4.72 12.48
N GLY A 10 -5.95 4.90 13.67
CA GLY A 10 -6.58 5.66 14.75
C GLY A 10 -6.33 7.14 14.54
N ASP A 11 -7.35 7.93 14.78
CA ASP A 11 -7.29 9.39 14.78
C ASP A 11 -7.91 9.86 16.11
N GLU A 12 -7.07 9.97 17.12
CA GLU A 12 -7.45 10.59 18.39
C GLU A 12 -7.04 12.06 18.34
N GLU A 13 -7.90 12.87 17.72
CA GLU A 13 -7.74 14.30 17.64
C GLU A 13 -8.73 15.00 18.57
N SER A 14 -8.25 15.93 19.39
CA SER A 14 -9.08 16.84 20.18
C SER A 14 -8.51 18.25 20.06
N ALA A 15 -9.38 19.18 19.71
CA ALA A 15 -9.04 20.61 19.56
C ALA A 15 -7.84 20.88 18.61
N GLY A 16 -7.72 20.12 17.53
CA GLY A 16 -6.61 20.25 16.55
C GLY A 16 -5.29 19.63 17.01
N VAL A 17 -5.27 18.96 18.16
CA VAL A 17 -4.08 18.24 18.66
C VAL A 17 -4.29 16.74 18.50
N ASN A 18 -3.39 16.10 17.79
CA ASN A 18 -3.42 14.65 17.59
C ASN A 18 -2.68 13.96 18.75
N TYR A 19 -3.41 13.16 19.52
CA TYR A 19 -2.87 12.47 20.69
C TYR A 19 -2.34 11.06 20.38
N SER A 20 -2.87 10.40 19.37
CA SER A 20 -2.45 9.04 19.04
C SER A 20 -2.87 8.64 17.64
N HIS A 21 -1.94 8.00 16.91
CA HIS A 21 -2.21 7.31 15.63
C HIS A 21 -2.37 5.80 15.82
N ARG A 22 -2.56 5.35 17.06
CA ARG A 22 -2.68 3.92 17.36
C ARG A 22 -4.01 3.38 16.84
N SER A 23 -3.97 2.30 16.07
CA SER A 23 -5.18 1.61 15.62
C SER A 23 -6.01 1.13 16.80
N PRO A 24 -7.34 1.27 16.76
CA PRO A 24 -8.23 0.80 17.81
C PRO A 24 -8.11 -0.73 17.98
N ASN A 25 -8.43 -1.21 19.17
CA ASN A 25 -8.52 -2.63 19.42
C ASN A 25 -9.69 -3.21 18.63
N GLY A 26 -9.40 -4.21 17.80
CA GLY A 26 -10.39 -4.94 17.03
C GLY A 26 -10.37 -6.43 17.35
N ASN A 27 -10.95 -7.23 16.47
CA ASN A 27 -10.89 -8.69 16.61
C ASN A 27 -9.43 -9.18 16.50
N ARG A 28 -8.90 -9.67 17.64
CA ARG A 28 -7.49 -10.05 17.77
C ARG A 28 -7.09 -11.16 16.79
N GLN A 29 -7.96 -12.15 16.58
CA GLN A 29 -7.68 -13.29 15.70
C GLN A 29 -7.65 -12.84 14.23
N MET A 30 -8.64 -12.09 13.78
CA MET A 30 -8.69 -11.58 12.42
C MET A 30 -7.53 -10.62 12.13
N ARG A 31 -7.17 -9.77 13.09
CA ARG A 31 -6.01 -8.89 12.97
C ARG A 31 -4.71 -9.66 12.79
N ARG A 32 -4.54 -10.74 13.55
CA ARG A 32 -3.37 -11.64 13.45
C ARG A 32 -3.33 -12.35 12.10
N LEU A 33 -4.45 -12.89 11.63
CA LEU A 33 -4.56 -13.54 10.32
C LEU A 33 -4.26 -12.55 9.17
N LEU A 34 -4.82 -11.36 9.20
CA LEU A 34 -4.57 -10.35 8.18
C LEU A 34 -3.13 -9.83 8.18
N SER A 35 -2.49 -9.72 9.34
CA SER A 35 -1.08 -9.37 9.44
C SER A 35 -0.19 -10.48 8.84
N GLY A 36 -0.51 -11.75 9.09
CA GLY A 36 0.15 -12.90 8.46
C GLY A 36 -0.03 -12.91 6.94
N ALA A 37 -1.25 -12.71 6.47
CA ALA A 37 -1.56 -12.61 5.05
C ALA A 37 -0.85 -11.43 4.38
N ALA A 38 -0.78 -10.27 5.05
CA ALA A 38 -0.05 -9.10 4.56
C ALA A 38 1.45 -9.39 4.40
N ASN A 39 2.06 -10.05 5.39
CA ASN A 39 3.47 -10.47 5.30
C ASN A 39 3.72 -11.45 4.13
N ALA A 40 2.79 -12.33 3.85
CA ALA A 40 2.88 -13.23 2.68
C ALA A 40 2.69 -12.45 1.37
N ALA A 41 1.71 -11.56 1.30
CA ALA A 41 1.39 -10.79 0.10
C ALA A 41 2.54 -9.89 -0.35
N VAL A 42 3.29 -9.28 0.57
CA VAL A 42 4.43 -8.42 0.23
C VAL A 42 5.63 -9.18 -0.32
N LYS A 43 5.69 -10.51 -0.09
CA LYS A 43 6.72 -11.38 -0.65
C LYS A 43 6.42 -11.84 -2.08
N ALA A 44 5.19 -11.69 -2.55
CA ALA A 44 4.81 -12.02 -3.91
C ALA A 44 5.40 -10.99 -4.87
N LYS A 45 6.45 -11.37 -5.58
CA LYS A 45 7.17 -10.50 -6.52
C LYS A 45 6.26 -10.01 -7.64
N GLY A 46 6.34 -8.71 -7.94
CA GLY A 46 5.54 -8.07 -8.97
C GLY A 46 4.09 -7.78 -8.58
N SER A 47 3.66 -8.14 -7.37
CA SER A 47 2.32 -7.82 -6.88
C SER A 47 2.17 -6.34 -6.51
N ILE A 48 0.94 -5.85 -6.56
CA ILE A 48 0.63 -4.49 -6.10
C ILE A 48 1.00 -4.29 -4.63
N PHE A 49 0.90 -5.34 -3.81
CA PHE A 49 1.22 -5.29 -2.39
C PHE A 49 2.72 -5.13 -2.14
N GLU A 50 3.57 -5.82 -2.88
CA GLU A 50 5.02 -5.63 -2.83
C GLU A 50 5.40 -4.19 -3.17
N LEU A 51 4.85 -3.64 -4.24
CA LEU A 51 5.16 -2.28 -4.69
C LEU A 51 4.71 -1.21 -3.70
N VAL A 52 3.51 -1.38 -3.13
CA VAL A 52 3.01 -0.47 -2.09
C VAL A 52 3.86 -0.58 -0.83
N TYR A 53 4.21 -1.79 -0.42
CA TYR A 53 5.08 -2.02 0.73
C TYR A 53 6.44 -1.34 0.57
N ARG A 54 7.13 -1.55 -0.56
CA ARG A 54 8.42 -0.91 -0.85
C ARG A 54 8.35 0.62 -0.83
N ARG A 55 7.21 1.20 -1.19
CA ARG A 55 6.97 2.65 -1.12
C ARG A 55 6.76 3.15 0.31
N LEU A 56 6.11 2.34 1.15
CA LEU A 56 5.73 2.75 2.50
C LEU A 56 6.85 2.53 3.54
N VAL A 57 7.65 1.48 3.39
CA VAL A 57 8.70 1.11 4.36
C VAL A 57 9.66 2.25 4.68
N PRO A 58 10.23 2.99 3.70
CA PRO A 58 11.19 4.05 4.02
C PRO A 58 10.61 5.18 4.87
N ARG A 59 9.30 5.37 4.80
CA ARG A 59 8.59 6.44 5.52
C ARG A 59 7.96 5.98 6.83
N LEU A 60 7.38 4.79 6.85
CA LEU A 60 6.55 4.32 7.98
C LEU A 60 7.23 3.23 8.81
N GLY A 61 8.26 2.57 8.28
CA GLY A 61 8.83 1.36 8.86
C GLY A 61 8.02 0.10 8.56
N HIS A 62 8.59 -1.05 8.92
CA HIS A 62 8.02 -2.36 8.58
C HIS A 62 6.63 -2.58 9.18
N PHE A 63 6.47 -2.38 10.48
CA PHE A 63 5.22 -2.71 11.18
C PHE A 63 4.04 -1.87 10.69
N GLN A 64 4.21 -0.57 10.52
CA GLN A 64 3.17 0.31 10.01
C GLN A 64 2.86 0.04 8.53
N ALA A 65 3.87 -0.28 7.73
CA ALA A 65 3.69 -0.67 6.33
C ALA A 65 2.87 -1.95 6.21
N ILE A 66 3.16 -2.98 7.02
CA ILE A 66 2.35 -4.21 7.07
C ILE A 66 0.92 -3.93 7.53
N GLY A 67 0.72 -3.05 8.50
CA GLY A 67 -0.62 -2.61 8.92
C GLY A 67 -1.41 -1.98 7.78
N ALA A 68 -0.79 -1.14 6.97
CA ALA A 68 -1.40 -0.52 5.79
C ALA A 68 -1.77 -1.57 4.72
N ILE A 69 -0.92 -2.58 4.52
CA ILE A 69 -1.22 -3.70 3.60
C ILE A 69 -2.37 -4.55 4.14
N ALA A 70 -2.39 -4.86 5.43
CA ALA A 70 -3.49 -5.59 6.07
C ALA A 70 -4.83 -4.85 5.92
N HIS A 71 -4.83 -3.52 6.05
CA HIS A 71 -6.01 -2.69 5.80
C HIS A 71 -6.49 -2.81 4.35
N ARG A 72 -5.58 -2.76 3.38
CA ARG A 72 -5.91 -2.94 1.94
C ARG A 72 -6.48 -4.31 1.65
N LEU A 73 -5.90 -5.37 2.23
CA LEU A 73 -6.41 -6.74 2.12
C LEU A 73 -7.82 -6.86 2.70
N CYS A 74 -8.07 -6.27 3.86
CA CYS A 74 -9.38 -6.25 4.49
C CYS A 74 -10.45 -5.61 3.59
N ARG A 75 -10.13 -4.48 2.97
CA ARG A 75 -11.02 -3.80 2.01
C ARG A 75 -11.25 -4.64 0.75
N LEU A 76 -10.22 -5.31 0.26
CA LEU A 76 -10.31 -6.20 -0.90
C LEU A 76 -11.21 -7.40 -0.61
N ILE A 77 -11.03 -8.05 0.54
CA ILE A 77 -11.87 -9.16 0.99
C ILE A 77 -13.33 -8.72 1.08
N TRP A 78 -13.61 -7.58 1.69
CA TRP A 78 -14.95 -7.03 1.75
C TRP A 78 -15.57 -6.83 0.36
N LYS A 79 -14.80 -6.28 -0.57
CA LYS A 79 -15.24 -6.06 -1.96
C LYS A 79 -15.55 -7.38 -2.67
N ILE A 80 -14.70 -8.39 -2.54
CA ILE A 80 -14.91 -9.73 -3.12
C ILE A 80 -16.19 -10.35 -2.58
N LEU A 81 -16.37 -10.33 -1.26
CA LEU A 81 -17.54 -10.94 -0.62
C LEU A 81 -18.84 -10.18 -0.91
N ARG A 82 -18.79 -8.86 -0.97
CA ARG A 82 -19.99 -8.03 -1.20
C ARG A 82 -20.41 -7.97 -2.66
N GLN A 83 -19.47 -7.89 -3.57
CA GLN A 83 -19.74 -7.67 -5.00
C GLN A 83 -19.54 -8.93 -5.85
N GLY A 84 -19.06 -10.03 -5.26
CA GLY A 84 -18.81 -11.27 -5.99
C GLY A 84 -17.74 -11.13 -7.09
N VAL A 85 -16.85 -10.14 -6.99
CA VAL A 85 -15.78 -9.94 -7.97
C VAL A 85 -14.64 -10.91 -7.73
N VAL A 86 -13.97 -11.31 -8.80
CA VAL A 86 -12.77 -12.15 -8.74
C VAL A 86 -11.54 -11.24 -8.64
N TYR A 87 -10.58 -11.65 -7.82
CA TYR A 87 -9.31 -10.93 -7.73
C TYR A 87 -8.48 -11.15 -9.01
N GLU A 88 -8.07 -10.06 -9.61
CA GLU A 88 -7.11 -10.04 -10.70
C GLU A 88 -5.90 -9.21 -10.29
N GLU A 89 -4.71 -9.82 -10.31
CA GLU A 89 -3.46 -9.09 -10.10
C GLU A 89 -3.14 -8.27 -11.35
N ARG A 90 -3.36 -6.98 -11.26
CA ARG A 90 -3.08 -6.04 -12.36
C ARG A 90 -1.71 -5.37 -12.25
N GLY A 91 -0.97 -5.71 -11.20
CA GLY A 91 0.28 -5.04 -10.88
C GLY A 91 0.09 -3.54 -10.61
N PRO A 92 1.12 -2.73 -10.75
CA PRO A 92 0.94 -1.29 -10.72
C PRO A 92 0.14 -0.89 -11.96
N ALA A 93 -1.06 -0.37 -11.77
CA ALA A 93 -1.79 0.30 -12.83
C ALA A 93 -0.96 1.53 -13.27
N VAL A 94 0.00 1.28 -14.15
CA VAL A 94 0.79 2.34 -14.77
C VAL A 94 -0.10 2.94 -15.83
N THR A 95 -0.90 3.92 -15.47
CA THR A 95 -1.56 4.79 -16.46
C THR A 95 -0.49 5.26 -17.43
N LYS A 96 -0.81 5.27 -18.73
CA LYS A 96 0.11 5.78 -19.78
C LYS A 96 0.72 7.15 -19.39
N GLU A 97 -0.06 7.98 -18.69
CA GLU A 97 0.38 9.28 -18.17
C GLU A 97 1.45 9.16 -17.08
N ARG A 98 1.29 8.25 -16.13
CA ARG A 98 2.30 7.98 -15.08
C ARG A 98 3.58 7.40 -15.66
N LEU A 99 3.44 6.52 -16.67
CA LEU A 99 4.59 5.99 -17.39
C LEU A 99 5.36 7.14 -18.08
N ARG A 100 4.66 7.99 -18.81
CA ARG A 100 5.24 9.18 -19.47
C ARG A 100 5.93 10.10 -18.47
N ALA A 101 5.28 10.42 -17.36
CA ALA A 101 5.84 11.29 -16.32
C ALA A 101 7.10 10.66 -15.68
N ARG A 102 7.10 9.34 -15.43
CA ARG A 102 8.26 8.61 -14.91
C ARG A 102 9.41 8.60 -15.90
N THR A 103 9.12 8.33 -17.17
CA THR A 103 10.11 8.35 -18.26
C THR A 103 10.72 9.73 -18.41
N ALA A 104 9.91 10.79 -18.42
CA ALA A 104 10.39 12.16 -18.50
C ALA A 104 11.29 12.55 -17.32
N LYS A 105 10.94 12.09 -16.11
CA LYS A 105 11.78 12.28 -14.92
C LYS A 105 13.13 11.58 -15.07
N MET A 106 13.15 10.30 -15.45
CA MET A 106 14.39 9.54 -15.65
C MET A 106 15.29 10.16 -16.73
N ILE A 107 14.71 10.59 -17.85
CA ILE A 107 15.45 11.27 -18.93
C ILE A 107 16.11 12.56 -18.39
N ARG A 108 15.38 13.33 -17.58
CA ARG A 108 15.92 14.55 -16.98
C ARG A 108 17.07 14.26 -16.03
N GLU A 109 16.95 13.25 -15.19
CA GLU A 109 18.00 12.84 -14.26
C GLU A 109 19.25 12.34 -15.01
N LEU A 110 19.08 11.53 -16.04
CA LEU A 110 20.20 11.06 -16.87
C LEU A 110 20.89 12.20 -17.62
N ARG A 111 20.15 13.17 -18.16
CA ARG A 111 20.71 14.36 -18.81
C ARG A 111 21.48 15.24 -17.82
N ALA A 112 21.00 15.36 -16.58
CA ALA A 112 21.71 16.09 -15.52
C ALA A 112 23.03 15.45 -15.13
N LEU A 113 23.13 14.13 -15.29
CA LEU A 113 24.36 13.34 -15.10
C LEU A 113 25.28 13.31 -16.33
N GLY A 114 24.93 14.02 -17.42
CA GLY A 114 25.74 14.12 -18.62
C GLY A 114 25.50 13.04 -19.68
N TYR A 115 24.51 12.17 -19.48
CA TYR A 115 24.17 11.14 -20.46
C TYR A 115 23.27 11.68 -21.60
N ARG A 116 23.55 11.27 -22.82
CA ARG A 116 22.71 11.53 -23.97
C ARG A 116 21.66 10.44 -24.08
N VAL A 117 20.39 10.81 -23.94
CA VAL A 117 19.25 9.86 -24.03
C VAL A 117 18.50 10.15 -25.32
N GLU A 118 18.49 9.17 -26.23
CA GLU A 118 17.77 9.21 -27.50
C GLU A 118 16.70 8.10 -27.52
N PRO A 119 15.52 8.35 -28.10
CA PRO A 119 14.54 7.29 -28.31
C PRO A 119 15.08 6.27 -29.29
N ALA A 120 14.81 5.01 -28.97
CA ALA A 120 15.19 3.89 -29.85
C ALA A 120 14.37 3.88 -31.13
#